data_679dfb95deced1bca25ca4ccac0997fb
#
_entry.id   679dfb95deced1bca25ca4ccac0997fb
#
_cell.length_a   1.000
_cell.length_b   1.000
_cell.length_c   1.000
_cell.angle_alpha   90.00
_cell.angle_beta   90.00
_cell.angle_gamma   90.00
#
_symmetry.space_group_name_H-M   'P 1'
#
loop_
_entity.id
_entity.type
_entity.pdbx_description
1 polymer ?
#
loop_
_entity_poly.entity_id
_entity_poly.type
_entity_poly.pdbx_seq_one_letter_code
_entity_poly.pdbx_strand_id
1 'polypeptide(L)'
;MGILSKIFGTGGFENDPIPQLQSILPAVAIAKIHSGKLPVLQSDKLILKKGELCHFVDVAAIITDRKHYQSRRRGSSVSVARGWVIHTGSTTSVPVTTGEVTKGIFYITNKRIVFVASRHGFSHVISSLTAVTDYDNGLELQFSSRTHRLILPDAFTAKKVIDLLT
;
A
#
# COMPACT_ATOMS: atom_id res chain seq x y z
N MET A 1 -4.14 -12.20 15.43
CA MET A 1 -4.47 -10.92 14.75
C MET A 1 -3.45 -10.67 13.66
N GLY A 2 -3.92 -10.54 12.43
CA GLY A 2 -3.05 -10.27 11.29
C GLY A 2 -2.50 -8.84 11.33
N ILE A 3 -1.40 -8.63 10.64
CA ILE A 3 -0.70 -7.34 10.50
C ILE A 3 -1.58 -6.23 9.93
N LEU A 4 -2.54 -6.57 9.08
CA LEU A 4 -3.50 -5.60 8.56
C LEU A 4 -4.29 -4.91 9.68
N SER A 5 -4.57 -5.61 10.79
CA SER A 5 -5.21 -5.00 11.94
C SER A 5 -4.32 -4.02 12.69
N LYS A 6 -3.00 -4.21 12.67
CA LYS A 6 -2.04 -3.29 13.28
C LYS A 6 -1.82 -2.02 12.44
N ILE A 7 -1.88 -2.17 11.13
CA ILE A 7 -1.68 -1.04 10.19
C ILE A 7 -2.98 -0.24 9.98
N PHE A 8 -4.15 -0.89 10.01
CA PHE A 8 -5.42 -0.29 9.56
C PHE A 8 -6.52 -0.18 10.62
N GLY A 9 -6.29 -0.69 11.83
CA GLY A 9 -7.38 -0.82 12.80
C GLY A 9 -8.40 -1.92 12.42
N THR A 10 -9.42 -2.11 13.23
CA THR A 10 -10.37 -3.24 13.14
C THR A 10 -11.45 -3.11 12.04
N GLY A 11 -11.25 -2.29 11.01
CA GLY A 11 -12.27 -2.03 10.01
C GLY A 11 -11.93 -2.54 8.60
N GLY A 12 -12.53 -3.62 8.17
CA GLY A 12 -12.77 -3.89 6.75
C GLY A 12 -11.84 -4.86 6.00
N PHE A 13 -10.78 -5.41 6.63
CA PHE A 13 -9.84 -6.31 5.95
C PHE A 13 -9.84 -7.74 6.52
N GLU A 14 -10.88 -8.14 7.23
CA GLU A 14 -10.92 -9.40 7.95
C GLU A 14 -10.84 -10.66 7.07
N ASN A 15 -11.04 -10.54 5.75
CA ASN A 15 -11.13 -11.67 4.82
C ASN A 15 -10.20 -11.63 3.60
N ASP A 16 -9.42 -10.57 3.41
CA ASP A 16 -8.48 -10.54 2.29
C ASP A 16 -7.14 -11.18 2.69
N PRO A 17 -6.70 -12.24 2.01
CA PRO A 17 -5.44 -12.87 2.32
C PRO A 17 -4.28 -11.90 2.07
N ILE A 18 -3.41 -11.75 3.07
CA ILE A 18 -2.17 -10.99 2.90
C ILE A 18 -1.39 -11.64 1.76
N PRO A 19 -1.03 -10.90 0.69
CA PRO A 19 -0.28 -11.46 -0.40
C PRO A 19 1.06 -11.99 0.10
N GLN A 20 1.34 -13.26 -0.15
CA GLN A 20 2.66 -13.79 0.07
C GLN A 20 3.59 -13.23 -1.01
N LEU A 21 4.59 -12.47 -0.59
CA LEU A 21 5.57 -11.87 -1.46
C LEU A 21 6.90 -12.58 -1.27
N GLN A 22 7.51 -12.97 -2.38
CA GLN A 22 8.84 -13.55 -2.40
C GLN A 22 9.86 -12.45 -2.70
N SER A 23 10.82 -12.27 -1.80
CA SER A 23 11.87 -11.26 -1.95
C SER A 23 12.75 -11.53 -3.16
N ILE A 24 13.10 -10.47 -3.87
CA ILE A 24 14.09 -10.46 -4.97
C ILE A 24 15.39 -9.76 -4.56
N LEU A 25 15.46 -9.25 -3.33
CA LEU A 25 16.65 -8.57 -2.84
C LEU A 25 17.80 -9.58 -2.62
N PRO A 26 18.99 -9.36 -3.22
CA PRO A 26 20.10 -10.29 -3.07
C PRO A 26 20.60 -10.37 -1.62
N ALA A 27 20.92 -11.57 -1.15
CA ALA A 27 21.44 -11.80 0.21
C ALA A 27 22.70 -10.96 0.51
N VAL A 28 23.56 -10.75 -0.48
CA VAL A 28 24.76 -9.89 -0.35
C VAL A 28 24.39 -8.44 -0.07
N ALA A 29 23.32 -7.94 -0.70
CA ALA A 29 22.80 -6.59 -0.45
C ALA A 29 22.23 -6.47 0.97
N ILE A 30 21.49 -7.46 1.42
CA ILE A 30 20.96 -7.52 2.80
C ILE A 30 22.12 -7.46 3.82
N ALA A 31 23.15 -8.28 3.62
CA ALA A 31 24.32 -8.28 4.50
C ALA A 31 25.04 -6.92 4.54
N LYS A 32 25.19 -6.24 3.39
CA LYS A 32 25.75 -4.89 3.33
C LYS A 32 24.91 -3.89 4.11
N ILE A 33 23.61 -3.89 3.91
CA ILE A 33 22.69 -2.97 4.61
C ILE A 33 22.78 -3.19 6.12
N HIS A 34 22.78 -4.44 6.56
CA HIS A 34 22.89 -4.77 7.98
C HIS A 34 24.25 -4.38 8.59
N SER A 35 25.30 -4.31 7.79
CA SER A 35 26.60 -3.79 8.22
C SER A 35 26.71 -2.25 8.16
N GLY A 36 25.62 -1.56 7.85
CA GLY A 36 25.58 -0.09 7.76
C GLY A 36 26.14 0.49 6.46
N LYS A 37 26.20 -0.31 5.39
CA LYS A 37 26.68 0.11 4.07
C LYS A 37 25.56 0.04 3.04
N LEU A 38 25.49 1.04 2.17
CA LEU A 38 24.53 1.06 1.08
C LEU A 38 25.04 0.25 -0.12
N PRO A 39 24.33 -0.78 -0.58
CA PRO A 39 24.64 -1.47 -1.83
C PRO A 39 24.26 -0.57 -3.01
N VAL A 40 24.85 -0.82 -4.17
CA VAL A 40 24.40 -0.26 -5.46
C VAL A 40 23.81 -1.41 -6.26
N LEU A 41 22.53 -1.29 -6.59
CA LEU A 41 21.76 -2.33 -7.27
C LEU A 41 21.35 -1.85 -8.65
N GLN A 42 21.21 -2.80 -9.58
CA GLN A 42 20.61 -2.53 -10.88
C GLN A 42 19.09 -2.44 -10.77
N SER A 43 18.50 -1.59 -11.57
CA SER A 43 17.04 -1.44 -11.64
C SER A 43 16.57 -1.69 -13.07
N ASP A 44 15.80 -2.76 -13.26
CA ASP A 44 15.34 -3.13 -14.61
C ASP A 44 14.17 -2.29 -15.10
N LYS A 45 13.30 -1.89 -14.18
CA LYS A 45 12.06 -1.16 -14.51
C LYS A 45 12.08 0.32 -14.15
N LEU A 46 13.07 0.76 -13.37
CA LEU A 46 13.18 2.15 -12.96
C LEU A 46 14.28 2.85 -13.76
N ILE A 47 13.92 3.91 -14.46
CA ILE A 47 14.88 4.77 -15.13
C ILE A 47 15.51 5.70 -14.10
N LEU A 48 16.79 5.50 -13.85
CA LEU A 48 17.57 6.32 -12.92
C LEU A 48 17.95 7.65 -13.56
N LYS A 49 17.88 8.73 -12.78
CA LYS A 49 18.33 10.07 -13.20
C LYS A 49 19.86 10.18 -13.07
N LYS A 50 20.43 11.22 -13.66
CA LYS A 50 21.88 11.49 -13.53
C LYS A 50 22.30 11.57 -12.05
N GLY A 51 23.27 10.76 -11.67
CA GLY A 51 23.76 10.67 -10.29
C GLY A 51 22.80 10.01 -9.31
N GLU A 52 21.78 9.31 -9.79
CA GLU A 52 20.87 8.51 -8.98
C GLU A 52 21.39 7.07 -8.87
N LEU A 53 21.44 6.55 -7.64
CA LEU A 53 21.88 5.20 -7.34
C LEU A 53 20.73 4.46 -6.63
N CYS A 54 20.45 3.25 -7.06
CA CYS A 54 19.48 2.39 -6.40
C CYS A 54 20.15 1.59 -5.28
N HIS A 55 19.61 1.69 -4.07
CA HIS A 55 20.15 1.03 -2.89
C HIS A 55 19.25 -0.09 -2.36
N PHE A 56 18.00 -0.11 -2.80
CA PHE A 56 17.04 -1.16 -2.42
C PHE A 56 16.07 -1.42 -3.56
N VAL A 57 15.81 -2.69 -3.82
CA VAL A 57 14.78 -3.16 -4.76
C VAL A 57 14.16 -4.44 -4.24
N ASP A 58 12.84 -4.45 -4.09
CA ASP A 58 12.12 -5.66 -3.70
C ASP A 58 10.68 -5.64 -4.19
N VAL A 59 10.06 -6.80 -4.20
CA VAL A 59 8.63 -6.95 -4.46
C VAL A 59 7.85 -6.35 -3.31
N ALA A 60 6.83 -5.58 -3.60
CA ALA A 60 5.95 -4.99 -2.61
C ALA A 60 4.50 -5.02 -3.08
N ALA A 61 3.59 -4.80 -2.14
CA ALA A 61 2.19 -4.55 -2.44
C ALA A 61 1.73 -3.29 -1.71
N ILE A 62 1.10 -2.38 -2.43
CA ILE A 62 0.48 -1.20 -1.83
C ILE A 62 -0.97 -1.51 -1.47
N ILE A 63 -1.40 -1.00 -0.33
CA ILE A 63 -2.78 -1.08 0.13
C ILE A 63 -3.41 0.29 0.01
N THR A 64 -4.49 0.37 -0.74
CA THR A 64 -5.27 1.59 -0.93
C THR A 64 -6.71 1.39 -0.51
N ASP A 65 -7.26 2.37 0.20
CA ASP A 65 -8.67 2.36 0.56
C ASP A 65 -9.51 2.81 -0.62
N ARG A 66 -10.42 1.96 -1.05
CA ARG A 66 -11.39 2.28 -2.09
C ARG A 66 -12.76 2.47 -1.47
N LYS A 67 -13.27 3.69 -1.55
CA LYS A 67 -14.65 3.97 -1.14
C LYS A 67 -15.58 3.69 -2.30
N HIS A 68 -16.59 2.86 -2.09
CA HIS A 68 -17.69 2.70 -3.01
C HIS A 68 -19.02 2.76 -2.25
N TYR A 69 -20.08 3.11 -2.95
CA TYR A 69 -21.39 3.22 -2.37
C TYR A 69 -22.21 2.00 -2.71
N GLN A 70 -22.67 1.30 -1.68
CA GLN A 70 -23.61 0.21 -1.82
C GLN A 70 -25.04 0.71 -1.66
N SER A 71 -25.84 0.52 -2.68
CA SER A 71 -27.25 0.87 -2.64
C SER A 71 -28.04 -0.20 -1.88
N ARG A 72 -28.65 0.16 -0.77
CA ARG A 72 -29.60 -0.70 -0.06
C ARG A 72 -31.00 -0.24 -0.35
N ARG A 73 -31.80 -1.11 -0.95
CA ARG A 73 -33.24 -0.90 -1.11
C ARG A 73 -33.98 -1.51 0.07
N ARG A 74 -34.73 -0.68 0.77
CA ARG A 74 -35.81 -1.12 1.66
C ARG A 74 -37.13 -0.65 1.04
N GLY A 75 -37.99 -1.55 0.70
CA GLY A 75 -39.29 -1.23 0.17
C GLY A 75 -40.34 -2.22 0.62
N SER A 76 -41.53 -1.74 0.91
CA SER A 76 -42.72 -2.55 1.08
C SER A 76 -43.76 -2.10 0.08
N SER A 77 -44.47 -3.03 -0.52
CA SER A 77 -45.63 -2.76 -1.34
C SER A 77 -46.90 -3.15 -0.56
N VAL A 78 -47.82 -2.21 -0.46
CA VAL A 78 -49.11 -2.46 0.21
C VAL A 78 -50.19 -2.29 -0.83
N SER A 79 -51.03 -3.30 -0.99
CA SER A 79 -52.23 -3.23 -1.82
C SER A 79 -53.32 -2.49 -1.05
N VAL A 80 -53.76 -1.34 -1.58
CA VAL A 80 -54.68 -0.44 -0.82
C VAL A 80 -56.14 -0.59 -1.29
N ALA A 81 -56.39 -1.00 -2.54
CA ALA A 81 -57.70 -1.28 -3.10
C ALA A 81 -57.57 -1.95 -4.48
N ARG A 82 -58.69 -2.38 -5.08
CA ARG A 82 -58.71 -3.04 -6.40
C ARG A 82 -57.80 -2.36 -7.42
N GLY A 83 -56.65 -3.01 -7.73
CA GLY A 83 -55.71 -2.58 -8.77
C GLY A 83 -54.74 -1.45 -8.38
N TRP A 84 -54.76 -0.96 -7.17
CA TRP A 84 -53.87 0.08 -6.69
C TRP A 84 -52.78 -0.48 -5.72
N VAL A 85 -51.53 -0.36 -6.13
CA VAL A 85 -50.39 -0.75 -5.31
C VAL A 85 -49.56 0.48 -5.02
N ILE A 86 -49.38 0.79 -3.74
CA ILE A 86 -48.48 1.90 -3.33
C ILE A 86 -47.13 1.27 -3.03
N HIS A 87 -46.12 1.69 -3.78
CA HIS A 87 -44.74 1.36 -3.52
C HIS A 87 -44.11 2.43 -2.65
N THR A 88 -43.85 2.12 -1.39
CA THR A 88 -43.05 2.97 -0.52
C THR A 88 -41.69 2.32 -0.40
N GLY A 89 -40.66 3.00 -0.86
CA GLY A 89 -39.29 2.54 -0.76
C GLY A 89 -38.34 3.71 -0.65
N SER A 90 -37.37 3.58 0.24
CA SER A 90 -36.23 4.48 0.28
C SER A 90 -34.99 3.74 -0.19
N THR A 91 -34.23 4.36 -1.08
CA THR A 91 -32.92 3.89 -1.48
C THR A 91 -31.88 4.69 -0.72
N THR A 92 -31.15 4.03 0.16
CA THR A 92 -30.06 4.66 0.92
C THR A 92 -28.74 4.14 0.42
N SER A 93 -27.87 5.04 0.02
CA SER A 93 -26.49 4.69 -0.35
C SER A 93 -25.62 4.69 0.90
N VAL A 94 -25.09 3.53 1.23
CA VAL A 94 -24.19 3.36 2.37
C VAL A 94 -22.75 3.34 1.83
N PRO A 95 -21.85 4.20 2.31
CA PRO A 95 -20.44 4.15 1.94
C PRO A 95 -19.80 2.88 2.52
N VAL A 96 -19.18 2.09 1.67
CA VAL A 96 -18.42 0.90 2.05
C VAL A 96 -16.98 1.13 1.65
N THR A 97 -16.05 0.95 2.59
CA THR A 97 -14.62 1.05 2.32
C THR A 97 -14.06 -0.36 2.16
N THR A 98 -13.51 -0.64 1.00
CA THR A 98 -12.77 -1.88 0.73
C THR A 98 -11.32 -1.54 0.43
N GLY A 99 -10.40 -2.36 0.96
CA GLY A 99 -8.99 -2.27 0.60
C GLY A 99 -8.72 -2.89 -0.76
N GLU A 100 -7.94 -2.22 -1.57
CA GLU A 100 -7.39 -2.77 -2.81
C GLU A 100 -5.90 -2.99 -2.63
N VAL A 101 -5.42 -4.20 -2.96
CA VAL A 101 -4.01 -4.58 -2.89
C VAL A 101 -3.44 -4.65 -4.30
N THR A 102 -2.43 -3.83 -4.58
CA THR A 102 -1.74 -3.82 -5.87
C THR A 102 -0.28 -4.21 -5.70
N LYS A 103 0.14 -5.27 -6.40
CA LYS A 103 1.54 -5.75 -6.40
C LYS A 103 2.38 -4.91 -7.35
N GLY A 104 3.65 -4.71 -6.98
CA GLY A 104 4.62 -3.99 -7.79
C GLY A 104 6.04 -4.18 -7.29
N ILE A 105 6.94 -3.32 -7.74
CA ILE A 105 8.34 -3.29 -7.33
C ILE A 105 8.61 -1.98 -6.59
N PHE A 106 9.21 -2.11 -5.44
CA PHE A 106 9.58 -1.00 -4.58
C PHE A 106 11.07 -0.70 -4.69
N TYR A 107 11.40 0.56 -4.90
CA TYR A 107 12.77 1.03 -5.05
C TYR A 107 13.06 2.16 -4.06
N ILE A 108 14.24 2.12 -3.47
CA ILE A 108 14.80 3.23 -2.70
C ILE A 108 16.11 3.64 -3.36
N THR A 109 16.17 4.89 -3.79
CA THR A 109 17.38 5.49 -4.36
C THR A 109 17.90 6.59 -3.43
N ASN A 110 19.10 7.09 -3.71
CA ASN A 110 19.65 8.23 -2.99
C ASN A 110 18.87 9.53 -3.22
N LYS A 111 17.91 9.57 -4.15
CA LYS A 111 17.13 10.77 -4.48
C LYS A 111 15.65 10.66 -4.21
N ARG A 112 15.09 9.47 -4.37
CA ARG A 112 13.63 9.26 -4.29
C ARG A 112 13.27 7.84 -3.86
N ILE A 113 12.04 7.71 -3.40
CA ILE A 113 11.39 6.44 -3.10
C ILE A 113 10.30 6.21 -4.15
N VAL A 114 10.31 5.05 -4.79
CA VAL A 114 9.47 4.75 -5.96
C VAL A 114 8.79 3.40 -5.81
N PHE A 115 7.51 3.36 -6.11
CA PHE A 115 6.76 2.12 -6.26
C PHE A 115 6.23 2.03 -7.68
N VAL A 116 6.68 1.03 -8.42
CA VAL A 116 6.29 0.80 -9.82
C VAL A 116 5.29 -0.33 -9.86
N ALA A 117 4.07 -0.02 -10.26
CA ALA A 117 2.97 -0.97 -10.41
C ALA A 117 2.04 -0.53 -11.53
N SER A 118 1.13 -1.43 -11.95
CA SER A 118 0.11 -1.12 -12.97
C SER A 118 -0.89 -0.07 -12.49
N ARG A 119 -1.12 0.00 -11.16
CA ARG A 119 -1.99 0.99 -10.51
C ARG A 119 -1.33 1.46 -9.22
N HIS A 120 -1.70 2.65 -8.78
CA HIS A 120 -1.27 3.22 -7.49
C HIS A 120 0.25 3.36 -7.33
N GLY A 121 0.99 3.38 -8.44
CA GLY A 121 2.42 3.68 -8.41
C GLY A 121 2.68 5.10 -7.93
N PHE A 122 3.83 5.31 -7.27
CA PHE A 122 4.23 6.62 -6.82
C PHE A 122 5.74 6.84 -6.94
N SER A 123 6.14 8.10 -6.95
CA SER A 123 7.53 8.52 -6.90
C SER A 123 7.63 9.82 -6.10
N HIS A 124 8.28 9.76 -4.94
CA HIS A 124 8.48 10.93 -4.07
C HIS A 124 9.97 11.13 -3.80
N VAL A 125 10.41 12.38 -3.80
CA VAL A 125 11.78 12.71 -3.39
C VAL A 125 11.98 12.36 -1.91
N ILE A 126 13.15 11.82 -1.59
CA ILE A 126 13.44 11.35 -0.23
C ILE A 126 13.37 12.50 0.80
N SER A 127 13.72 13.71 0.39
CA SER A 127 13.64 14.90 1.24
C SER A 127 12.21 15.30 1.65
N SER A 128 11.19 14.77 0.98
CA SER A 128 9.78 15.00 1.36
C SER A 128 9.24 13.95 2.35
N LEU A 129 10.06 12.96 2.70
CA LEU A 129 9.71 11.95 3.68
C LEU A 129 9.74 12.56 5.09
N THR A 130 8.63 12.45 5.82
CA THR A 130 8.46 13.03 7.16
C THR A 130 8.50 11.98 8.27
N ALA A 131 8.06 10.76 7.98
CA ALA A 131 8.10 9.65 8.93
C ALA A 131 8.11 8.31 8.22
N VAL A 132 8.72 7.33 8.86
CA VAL A 132 8.75 5.93 8.44
C VAL A 132 8.43 5.06 9.64
N THR A 133 7.45 4.18 9.48
CA THR A 133 7.11 3.19 10.50
C THR A 133 7.20 1.80 9.89
N ASP A 134 7.99 0.93 10.49
CA ASP A 134 8.10 -0.47 10.11
C ASP A 134 7.19 -1.36 10.96
N TYR A 135 6.64 -2.36 10.33
CA TYR A 135 5.86 -3.44 10.90
C TYR A 135 6.50 -4.76 10.50
N ASP A 136 6.09 -5.88 11.07
CA ASP A 136 6.71 -7.18 10.80
C ASP A 136 6.80 -7.52 9.30
N ASN A 137 5.82 -7.12 8.50
CA ASN A 137 5.81 -7.31 7.03
C ASN A 137 5.24 -6.10 6.29
N GLY A 138 5.36 -4.92 6.85
CA GLY A 138 4.81 -3.71 6.27
C GLY A 138 5.64 -2.48 6.58
N LEU A 139 5.50 -1.48 5.74
CA LEU A 139 6.17 -0.20 5.86
C LEU A 139 5.15 0.91 5.60
N GLU A 140 5.03 1.83 6.53
CA GLU A 140 4.26 3.05 6.34
C GLU A 140 5.23 4.20 6.07
N LEU A 141 5.04 4.86 4.95
CA LEU A 141 5.84 6.00 4.49
C LEU A 141 4.95 7.23 4.49
N GLN A 142 5.28 8.18 5.34
CA GLN A 142 4.59 9.45 5.40
C GLN A 142 5.40 10.52 4.69
N PHE A 143 4.86 11.04 3.60
CA PHE A 143 5.38 12.20 2.88
C PHE A 143 4.57 13.44 3.23
N SER A 144 5.09 14.61 2.89
CA SER A 144 4.43 15.90 3.20
C SER A 144 2.97 15.98 2.72
N SER A 145 2.64 15.30 1.62
CA SER A 145 1.32 15.36 0.99
C SER A 145 0.50 14.06 1.09
N ARG A 146 1.15 12.93 1.34
CA ARG A 146 0.51 11.60 1.29
C ARG A 146 1.20 10.59 2.21
N THR A 147 0.39 9.62 2.67
CA THR A 147 0.89 8.43 3.35
C THR A 147 0.67 7.21 2.48
N HIS A 148 1.70 6.39 2.33
CA HIS A 148 1.63 5.12 1.62
C HIS A 148 1.91 3.97 2.56
N ARG A 149 1.16 2.90 2.41
CA ARG A 149 1.27 1.67 3.20
C ARG A 149 1.60 0.52 2.28
N LEU A 150 2.74 -0.09 2.54
CA LEU A 150 3.30 -1.15 1.71
C LEU A 150 3.44 -2.43 2.52
N ILE A 151 3.11 -3.55 1.90
CA ILE A 151 3.52 -4.88 2.38
C ILE A 151 4.83 -5.22 1.70
N LEU A 152 5.82 -5.62 2.48
CA LEU A 152 7.17 -5.96 2.04
C LEU A 152 7.60 -7.29 2.67
N PRO A 153 8.39 -8.12 1.98
CA PRO A 153 8.97 -9.32 2.58
C PRO A 153 9.89 -8.99 3.75
N ASP A 154 10.65 -7.89 3.66
CA ASP A 154 11.59 -7.44 4.67
C ASP A 154 11.50 -5.91 4.84
N ALA A 155 10.53 -5.46 5.62
CA ALA A 155 10.32 -4.06 5.91
C ALA A 155 11.42 -3.45 6.78
N PHE A 156 12.03 -4.26 7.66
CA PHE A 156 13.13 -3.81 8.51
C PHE A 156 14.37 -3.41 7.71
N THR A 157 14.76 -4.22 6.73
CA THR A 157 15.88 -3.91 5.83
C THR A 157 15.58 -2.66 4.98
N ALA A 158 14.35 -2.52 4.47
CA ALA A 158 13.93 -1.32 3.74
C ALA A 158 14.04 -0.05 4.60
N LYS A 159 13.52 -0.10 5.83
CA LYS A 159 13.65 1.01 6.79
C LYS A 159 15.09 1.37 7.06
N LYS A 160 15.94 0.37 7.26
CA LYS A 160 17.36 0.59 7.52
C LYS A 160 18.07 1.30 6.36
N VAL A 161 17.72 1.01 5.12
CA VAL A 161 18.23 1.76 3.95
C VAL A 161 17.80 3.22 4.01
N ILE A 162 16.54 3.48 4.35
CA ILE A 162 16.05 4.86 4.48
C ILE A 162 16.81 5.60 5.59
N ASP A 163 16.98 4.96 6.75
CA ASP A 163 17.72 5.54 7.89
C ASP A 163 19.19 5.84 7.55
N LEU A 164 19.80 5.10 6.61
CA LEU A 164 21.16 5.36 6.13
C LEU A 164 21.24 6.49 5.11
N LEU A 165 20.11 6.88 4.50
CA LEU A 165 20.02 7.91 3.47
C LEU A 165 19.54 9.25 4.03
N THR A 166 18.93 9.26 5.19
CA THR A 166 18.36 10.45 5.85
C THR A 166 19.13 10.82 7.12
#